data_07f62e31af42ae9c85e3653384cfa4ea
#
_entry.id   07f62e31af42ae9c85e3653384cfa4ea
#
_cell.length_a   1.000
_cell.length_b   1.000
_cell.length_c   1.000
_cell.angle_alpha   90.00
_cell.angle_beta   90.00
_cell.angle_gamma   90.00
#
_symmetry.space_group_name_H-M   'P 1'
#
loop_
_entity.id
_entity.type
_entity.pdbx_description
1 polymer ?
#
loop_
_entity_poly.entity_id
_entity_poly.type
_entity_poly.pdbx_seq_one_letter_code
_entity_poly.pdbx_strand_id
1 'polypeptide(L)'
;VLKKIEEFEREGKFDVDVEEDPPTIVLTPENIDYLREKMSSKIKRIFANEMGERFLDNLLKNNKLIIKQVNGIENLNKVKTGALITCNHFNPFDCFTVEKVFRMSENEKDKRLYKVIREGNYTNFPGLYGFFFRNCDTLPLSSNKRTMVNFMKAVDTILQKGDYILIYPEQ
;
A
#
# COMPACT_ATOMS: atom_id res chain seq x y z
N VAL A 1 9.04 -22.65 -0.89
CA VAL A 1 9.52 -21.61 0.05
C VAL A 1 9.95 -22.26 1.36
N LEU A 2 9.08 -22.89 2.18
CA LEU A 2 9.43 -23.41 3.52
C LEU A 2 10.67 -24.30 3.54
N LYS A 3 10.81 -25.26 2.62
CA LYS A 3 12.01 -26.11 2.54
C LYS A 3 13.30 -25.31 2.27
N LYS A 4 13.21 -24.26 1.46
CA LYS A 4 14.35 -23.39 1.14
C LYS A 4 14.73 -22.53 2.35
N ILE A 5 13.75 -22.11 3.15
CA ILE A 5 13.99 -21.43 4.43
C ILE A 5 14.75 -22.35 5.38
N GLU A 6 14.26 -23.57 5.61
CA GLU A 6 14.92 -24.56 6.47
C GLU A 6 16.35 -24.92 6.02
N GLU A 7 16.58 -24.94 4.70
CA GLU A 7 17.91 -25.17 4.12
C GLU A 7 18.84 -23.99 4.38
N PHE A 8 18.38 -22.77 4.14
CA PHE A 8 19.17 -21.55 4.34
C PHE A 8 19.47 -21.31 5.82
N GLU A 9 18.52 -21.60 6.72
CA GLU A 9 18.75 -21.55 8.16
C GLU A 9 19.85 -22.53 8.59
N ARG A 10 19.83 -23.78 8.10
CA ARG A 10 20.89 -24.77 8.39
C ARG A 10 22.25 -24.33 7.87
N GLU A 11 22.30 -23.62 6.78
CA GLU A 11 23.53 -23.11 6.15
C GLU A 11 23.97 -21.74 6.73
N GLY A 12 23.22 -21.16 7.67
CA GLY A 12 23.51 -19.85 8.25
C GLY A 12 23.36 -18.68 7.27
N LYS A 13 22.59 -18.86 6.20
CA LYS A 13 22.35 -17.87 5.14
C LYS A 13 21.14 -17.00 5.48
N PHE A 14 21.20 -16.26 6.57
CA PHE A 14 20.10 -15.44 7.05
C PHE A 14 19.87 -14.15 6.23
N ASP A 15 20.88 -13.72 5.48
CA ASP A 15 20.83 -12.49 4.66
C ASP A 15 20.46 -12.77 3.20
N VAL A 16 20.15 -14.02 2.85
CA VAL A 16 19.81 -14.41 1.47
C VAL A 16 18.30 -14.55 1.32
N ASP A 17 17.73 -13.84 0.35
CA ASP A 17 16.31 -13.95 0.04
C ASP A 17 15.97 -15.36 -0.46
N VAL A 18 14.95 -15.98 0.12
CA VAL A 18 14.48 -17.31 -0.28
C VAL A 18 13.52 -17.27 -1.47
N GLU A 19 12.98 -16.13 -1.78
CA GLU A 19 12.09 -15.90 -2.92
C GLU A 19 12.84 -15.22 -4.05
N GLU A 20 12.63 -15.70 -5.26
CA GLU A 20 13.12 -15.04 -6.47
C GLU A 20 12.01 -14.15 -7.02
N ASP A 21 12.14 -12.85 -6.76
CA ASP A 21 11.22 -11.88 -7.35
C ASP A 21 11.40 -11.82 -8.87
N PRO A 22 10.30 -11.76 -9.63
CA PRO A 22 10.39 -11.56 -11.06
C PRO A 22 11.10 -10.22 -11.37
N PRO A 23 11.80 -10.11 -12.50
CA PRO A 23 12.45 -8.86 -12.91
C PRO A 23 11.49 -7.68 -12.85
N THR A 24 11.87 -6.64 -12.14
CA THR A 24 11.05 -5.45 -11.94
C THR A 24 11.33 -4.42 -13.03
N ILE A 25 10.28 -3.83 -13.60
CA ILE A 25 10.42 -2.68 -14.50
C ILE A 25 10.67 -1.46 -13.63
N VAL A 26 11.84 -0.81 -13.83
CA VAL A 26 12.24 0.36 -13.05
C VAL A 26 11.29 1.54 -13.34
N LEU A 27 10.71 2.13 -12.32
CA LEU A 27 9.89 3.32 -12.42
C LEU A 27 10.77 4.56 -12.62
N THR A 28 10.47 5.32 -13.66
CA THR A 28 11.08 6.62 -13.91
C THR A 28 10.12 7.76 -13.52
N PRO A 29 10.62 8.99 -13.35
CA PRO A 29 9.76 10.13 -13.01
C PRO A 29 8.60 10.36 -14.00
N GLU A 30 8.78 9.96 -15.26
CA GLU A 30 7.77 10.10 -16.31
C GLU A 30 6.63 9.09 -16.19
N ASN A 31 6.92 7.93 -15.55
CA ASN A 31 5.99 6.80 -15.45
C ASN A 31 5.08 6.85 -14.22
N ILE A 32 5.33 7.78 -13.29
CA ILE A 32 4.60 7.85 -12.02
C ILE A 32 4.06 9.26 -11.75
N ASP A 33 2.83 9.32 -11.27
CA ASP A 33 2.16 10.54 -10.81
C ASP A 33 1.72 10.31 -9.36
N TYR A 34 2.66 10.49 -8.41
CA TYR A 34 2.44 10.23 -6.99
C TYR A 34 1.28 11.03 -6.40
N LEU A 35 1.15 12.29 -6.77
CA LEU A 35 0.13 13.19 -6.23
C LEU A 35 -1.18 13.19 -7.03
N ARG A 36 -1.24 12.36 -8.10
CA ARG A 36 -2.42 12.28 -8.98
C ARG A 36 -2.84 13.65 -9.54
N GLU A 37 -1.89 14.41 -10.01
CA GLU A 37 -2.13 15.75 -10.55
C GLU A 37 -2.82 15.72 -11.92
N LYS A 38 -2.48 14.72 -12.74
CA LYS A 38 -3.08 14.52 -14.06
C LYS A 38 -4.57 14.16 -13.94
N MET A 39 -5.42 14.78 -14.78
CA MET A 39 -6.86 14.48 -14.77
C MET A 39 -7.17 13.00 -14.96
N SER A 40 -6.44 12.33 -15.86
CA SER A 40 -6.59 10.88 -16.07
C SER A 40 -6.26 10.06 -14.82
N SER A 41 -5.25 10.47 -14.04
CA SER A 41 -4.88 9.83 -12.77
C SER A 41 -5.97 10.02 -11.71
N LYS A 42 -6.57 11.22 -11.65
CA LYS A 42 -7.69 11.53 -10.73
C LYS A 42 -8.90 10.64 -11.02
N ILE A 43 -9.29 10.52 -12.29
CA ILE A 43 -10.44 9.69 -12.70
C ILE A 43 -10.17 8.22 -12.40
N LYS A 44 -9.01 7.70 -12.79
CA LYS A 44 -8.63 6.30 -12.53
C LYS A 44 -8.61 5.99 -11.03
N ARG A 45 -8.14 6.92 -10.20
CA ARG A 45 -8.12 6.79 -8.75
C ARG A 45 -9.52 6.65 -8.17
N ILE A 46 -10.46 7.54 -8.56
CA ILE A 46 -11.85 7.47 -8.09
C ILE A 46 -12.44 6.10 -8.41
N PHE A 47 -12.28 5.66 -9.66
CA PHE A 47 -12.82 4.39 -10.13
C PHE A 47 -12.16 3.20 -9.42
N ALA A 48 -10.82 3.25 -9.23
CA ALA A 48 -10.08 2.19 -8.56
C ALA A 48 -10.48 2.04 -7.08
N ASN A 49 -10.63 3.17 -6.36
CA ASN A 49 -11.05 3.13 -4.96
C ASN A 49 -12.47 2.60 -4.80
N GLU A 50 -13.41 3.02 -5.64
CA GLU A 50 -14.78 2.49 -5.63
C GLU A 50 -14.82 0.97 -5.92
N MET A 51 -14.09 0.52 -6.94
CA MET A 51 -13.97 -0.90 -7.26
C MET A 51 -13.26 -1.68 -6.13
N GLY A 52 -12.20 -1.11 -5.55
CA GLY A 52 -11.47 -1.70 -4.44
C GLY A 52 -12.34 -1.86 -3.20
N GLU A 53 -13.19 -0.89 -2.91
CA GLU A 53 -14.16 -0.96 -1.81
C GLU A 53 -15.17 -2.10 -2.03
N ARG A 54 -15.78 -2.16 -3.21
CA ARG A 54 -16.70 -3.26 -3.55
C ARG A 54 -16.01 -4.62 -3.49
N PHE A 55 -14.76 -4.71 -3.90
CA PHE A 55 -13.96 -5.93 -3.79
C PHE A 55 -13.74 -6.32 -2.33
N LEU A 56 -13.35 -5.37 -1.48
CA LEU A 56 -13.16 -5.58 -0.05
C LEU A 56 -14.46 -6.01 0.65
N ASP A 57 -15.56 -5.35 0.36
CA ASP A 57 -16.87 -5.72 0.92
C ASP A 57 -17.30 -7.13 0.49
N ASN A 58 -16.97 -7.53 -0.73
CA ASN A 58 -17.21 -8.89 -1.20
C ASN A 58 -16.37 -9.93 -0.43
N LEU A 59 -15.10 -9.63 -0.14
CA LEU A 59 -14.25 -10.51 0.67
C LEU A 59 -14.81 -10.70 2.08
N LEU A 60 -15.25 -9.61 2.71
CA LEU A 60 -15.85 -9.62 4.05
C LEU A 60 -17.18 -10.39 4.06
N LYS A 61 -18.06 -10.09 3.10
CA LYS A 61 -19.38 -10.75 2.97
C LYS A 61 -19.29 -12.26 2.77
N ASN A 62 -18.26 -12.71 2.03
CA ASN A 62 -18.04 -14.13 1.75
C ASN A 62 -17.10 -14.82 2.76
N ASN A 63 -16.80 -14.19 3.90
CA ASN A 63 -15.87 -14.69 4.91
C ASN A 63 -14.47 -15.08 4.38
N LYS A 64 -14.05 -14.50 3.27
CA LYS A 64 -12.67 -14.65 2.74
C LYS A 64 -11.68 -13.74 3.46
N LEU A 65 -12.18 -12.68 4.06
CA LEU A 65 -11.47 -11.80 4.99
C LEU A 65 -12.37 -11.65 6.23
N ILE A 66 -11.78 -11.83 7.41
CA ILE A 66 -12.53 -11.72 8.69
C ILE A 66 -11.77 -10.74 9.58
N ILE A 67 -12.41 -9.62 9.90
CA ILE A 67 -11.93 -8.69 10.92
C ILE A 67 -12.60 -9.10 12.23
N LYS A 68 -11.84 -9.75 13.11
CA LYS A 68 -12.39 -10.26 14.37
C LYS A 68 -12.75 -9.14 15.35
N GLN A 69 -11.91 -8.11 15.40
CA GLN A 69 -12.06 -7.02 16.37
C GLN A 69 -11.29 -5.79 15.89
N VAL A 70 -11.81 -4.60 16.20
CA VAL A 70 -11.15 -3.31 16.04
C VAL A 70 -11.18 -2.62 17.39
N ASN A 71 -10.00 -2.30 17.94
CA ASN A 71 -9.85 -1.58 19.19
C ASN A 71 -9.08 -0.29 18.95
N GLY A 72 -9.42 0.77 19.68
CA GLY A 72 -8.65 2.02 19.68
C GLY A 72 -8.91 2.92 18.46
N ILE A 73 -9.97 2.71 17.69
CA ILE A 73 -10.32 3.55 16.54
C ILE A 73 -10.50 5.02 16.94
N GLU A 74 -10.91 5.28 18.18
CA GLU A 74 -11.02 6.61 18.77
C GLU A 74 -9.66 7.33 18.87
N ASN A 75 -8.54 6.60 18.88
CA ASN A 75 -7.21 7.19 18.83
C ASN A 75 -6.90 7.70 17.42
N LEU A 76 -7.31 6.96 16.40
CA LEU A 76 -7.18 7.42 15.01
C LEU A 76 -8.00 8.71 14.78
N ASN A 77 -9.19 8.80 15.33
CA ASN A 77 -10.05 9.99 15.23
C ASN A 77 -9.45 11.24 15.89
N LYS A 78 -8.54 11.08 16.86
CA LYS A 78 -7.84 12.19 17.51
C LYS A 78 -6.71 12.78 16.69
N VAL A 79 -6.20 12.06 15.69
CA VAL A 79 -5.09 12.53 14.84
C VAL A 79 -5.61 13.56 13.86
N LYS A 80 -5.21 14.82 14.04
CA LYS A 80 -5.67 15.95 13.21
C LYS A 80 -4.67 16.37 12.13
N THR A 81 -3.44 15.89 12.21
CA THR A 81 -2.36 16.15 11.25
C THR A 81 -2.19 14.96 10.31
N GLY A 82 -1.27 15.06 9.35
CA GLY A 82 -0.78 13.90 8.60
C GLY A 82 -0.06 12.93 9.54
N ALA A 83 -0.12 11.64 9.24
CA ALA A 83 0.49 10.61 10.06
C ALA A 83 1.04 9.44 9.24
N LEU A 84 2.12 8.85 9.74
CA LEU A 84 2.59 7.54 9.31
C LEU A 84 1.91 6.46 10.17
N ILE A 85 1.31 5.49 9.52
CA ILE A 85 0.74 4.30 10.13
C ILE A 85 1.68 3.15 9.81
N THR A 86 2.16 2.46 10.84
CA THR A 86 2.94 1.23 10.68
C THR A 86 2.11 0.04 11.08
N CYS A 87 2.27 -1.06 10.37
CA CYS A 87 1.55 -2.29 10.62
C CYS A 87 2.47 -3.48 10.32
N ASN A 88 2.31 -4.59 11.04
CA ASN A 88 2.95 -5.85 10.71
C ASN A 88 2.30 -6.44 9.45
N HIS A 89 3.07 -7.19 8.66
CA HIS A 89 2.61 -7.75 7.40
C HIS A 89 2.65 -9.28 7.42
N PHE A 90 1.50 -9.90 7.65
CA PHE A 90 1.36 -11.36 7.69
C PHE A 90 0.67 -11.95 6.47
N ASN A 91 -0.11 -11.14 5.76
CA ASN A 91 -1.01 -11.61 4.73
C ASN A 91 -1.10 -10.58 3.60
N PRO A 92 -1.14 -11.00 2.33
CA PRO A 92 -1.31 -10.08 1.20
C PRO A 92 -2.53 -9.15 1.28
N PHE A 93 -3.52 -9.50 2.12
CA PHE A 93 -4.74 -8.70 2.32
C PHE A 93 -4.70 -7.74 3.53
N ASP A 94 -3.58 -7.64 4.24
CA ASP A 94 -3.48 -6.79 5.43
C ASP A 94 -3.76 -5.31 5.11
N CYS A 95 -3.30 -4.83 3.96
CA CYS A 95 -3.57 -3.45 3.53
C CYS A 95 -5.08 -3.17 3.36
N PHE A 96 -5.87 -4.18 2.98
CA PHE A 96 -7.33 -4.05 2.90
C PHE A 96 -7.97 -3.99 4.28
N THR A 97 -7.43 -4.71 5.26
CA THR A 97 -7.90 -4.64 6.64
C THR A 97 -7.66 -3.25 7.22
N VAL A 98 -6.46 -2.70 7.05
CA VAL A 98 -6.13 -1.33 7.51
C VAL A 98 -7.00 -0.28 6.79
N GLU A 99 -7.21 -0.43 5.47
CA GLU A 99 -8.10 0.43 4.69
C GLU A 99 -9.53 0.39 5.26
N LYS A 100 -10.05 -0.79 5.61
CA LYS A 100 -11.41 -0.91 6.16
C LYS A 100 -11.52 -0.23 7.52
N VAL A 101 -10.53 -0.39 8.39
CA VAL A 101 -10.49 0.30 9.69
C VAL A 101 -10.40 1.81 9.50
N PHE A 102 -9.57 2.29 8.57
CA PHE A 102 -9.49 3.71 8.25
C PHE A 102 -10.85 4.26 7.79
N ARG A 103 -11.57 3.55 6.92
CA ARG A 103 -12.91 3.94 6.45
C ARG A 103 -13.99 3.91 7.54
N MET A 104 -13.77 3.18 8.63
CA MET A 104 -14.65 3.21 9.81
C MET A 104 -14.37 4.44 10.70
N SER A 105 -13.26 5.14 10.50
CA SER A 105 -12.89 6.32 11.27
C SER A 105 -13.60 7.58 10.76
N GLU A 106 -13.70 8.60 11.61
CA GLU A 106 -14.24 9.91 11.23
C GLU A 106 -13.35 10.66 10.25
N ASN A 107 -12.07 10.29 10.20
CA ASN A 107 -11.05 10.93 9.35
C ASN A 107 -11.22 10.60 7.87
N GLU A 108 -11.92 9.51 7.52
CA GLU A 108 -12.13 9.07 6.14
C GLU A 108 -12.78 10.16 5.26
N LYS A 109 -13.63 11.00 5.83
CA LYS A 109 -14.35 12.05 5.08
C LYS A 109 -13.43 13.11 4.49
N ASP A 110 -12.38 13.47 5.23
CA ASP A 110 -11.52 14.62 4.91
C ASP A 110 -10.08 14.22 4.57
N LYS A 111 -9.69 12.97 4.81
CA LYS A 111 -8.32 12.47 4.68
C LYS A 111 -8.26 11.23 3.81
N ARG A 112 -7.06 10.94 3.30
CA ARG A 112 -6.77 9.75 2.50
C ARG A 112 -5.76 8.88 3.21
N LEU A 113 -5.81 7.59 2.90
CA LEU A 113 -4.80 6.61 3.30
C LEU A 113 -4.02 6.18 2.07
N TYR A 114 -2.77 6.63 1.97
CA TYR A 114 -1.83 6.17 0.97
C TYR A 114 -1.09 4.93 1.49
N LYS A 115 -0.66 4.04 0.58
CA LYS A 115 0.03 2.80 0.91
C LYS A 115 1.36 2.75 0.19
N VAL A 116 2.45 2.64 0.94
CA VAL A 116 3.77 2.37 0.36
C VAL A 116 3.80 0.94 -0.14
N ILE A 117 4.26 0.72 -1.37
CA ILE A 117 4.35 -0.59 -2.00
C ILE A 117 5.70 -0.78 -2.70
N ARG A 118 6.11 -2.03 -2.87
CA ARG A 118 7.31 -2.38 -3.66
C ARG A 118 7.11 -2.00 -5.14
N GLU A 119 8.20 -1.63 -5.81
CA GLU A 119 8.22 -1.29 -7.24
C GLU A 119 7.61 -2.41 -8.10
N GLY A 120 7.94 -3.68 -7.79
CA GLY A 120 7.41 -4.84 -8.49
C GLY A 120 5.90 -5.00 -8.37
N ASN A 121 5.31 -4.63 -7.23
CA ASN A 121 3.86 -4.68 -7.06
C ASN A 121 3.15 -3.69 -7.99
N TYR A 122 3.77 -2.55 -8.24
CA TYR A 122 3.22 -1.54 -9.14
C TYR A 122 3.38 -1.94 -10.62
N THR A 123 4.51 -2.53 -10.99
CA THR A 123 4.90 -2.74 -12.39
C THR A 123 4.51 -4.12 -12.93
N ASN A 124 4.60 -5.18 -12.12
CA ASN A 124 4.53 -6.55 -12.61
C ASN A 124 3.14 -7.18 -12.58
N PHE A 125 2.22 -6.67 -11.73
CA PHE A 125 0.89 -7.27 -11.65
C PHE A 125 0.01 -6.88 -12.83
N PRO A 126 -0.54 -7.87 -13.59
CA PRO A 126 -1.50 -7.64 -14.67
C PRO A 126 -2.94 -7.51 -14.14
N GLY A 127 -3.86 -7.18 -15.04
CA GLY A 127 -5.30 -7.24 -14.82
C GLY A 127 -5.79 -6.34 -13.68
N LEU A 128 -6.80 -6.82 -12.93
CA LEU A 128 -7.49 -6.07 -11.91
C LEU A 128 -6.59 -5.72 -10.72
N TYR A 129 -5.76 -6.65 -10.26
CA TYR A 129 -4.81 -6.38 -9.17
C TYR A 129 -3.79 -5.31 -9.56
N GLY A 130 -3.23 -5.41 -10.76
CA GLY A 130 -2.34 -4.36 -11.27
C GLY A 130 -3.03 -3.02 -11.43
N PHE A 131 -4.32 -2.98 -11.77
CA PHE A 131 -5.09 -1.76 -11.79
C PHE A 131 -5.23 -1.14 -10.39
N PHE A 132 -5.50 -1.97 -9.37
CA PHE A 132 -5.54 -1.51 -7.97
C PHE A 132 -4.17 -1.00 -7.50
N PHE A 133 -3.10 -1.78 -7.70
CA PHE A 133 -1.75 -1.37 -7.32
C PHE A 133 -1.31 -0.07 -7.98
N ARG A 134 -1.79 0.24 -9.16
CA ARG A 134 -1.45 1.49 -9.85
C ARG A 134 -2.35 2.67 -9.49
N ASN A 135 -3.53 2.45 -8.92
CA ASN A 135 -4.51 3.54 -8.81
C ASN A 135 -5.19 3.71 -7.43
N CYS A 136 -5.09 2.75 -6.50
CA CYS A 136 -5.73 2.85 -5.15
C CYS A 136 -4.85 3.57 -4.13
N ASP A 137 -4.50 4.83 -4.38
CA ASP A 137 -3.68 5.66 -3.47
C ASP A 137 -2.40 4.95 -3.01
N THR A 138 -1.68 4.36 -3.97
CA THR A 138 -0.42 3.67 -3.74
C THR A 138 0.78 4.56 -4.03
N LEU A 139 1.83 4.37 -3.25
CA LEU A 139 3.11 5.07 -3.34
C LEU A 139 4.22 4.02 -3.58
N PRO A 140 4.48 3.64 -4.84
CA PRO A 140 5.52 2.67 -5.11
C PRO A 140 6.91 3.26 -4.82
N LEU A 141 7.76 2.46 -4.21
CA LEU A 141 9.18 2.69 -4.14
C LEU A 141 9.79 2.58 -5.55
N SER A 142 11.03 3.03 -5.74
CA SER A 142 11.76 2.82 -6.99
C SER A 142 13.24 2.67 -6.76
N SER A 143 13.89 1.83 -7.55
CA SER A 143 15.34 1.74 -7.62
C SER A 143 15.98 2.95 -8.33
N ASN A 144 15.21 3.76 -9.05
CA ASN A 144 15.65 4.98 -9.69
C ASN A 144 15.78 6.15 -8.69
N LYS A 145 16.97 6.68 -8.50
CA LYS A 145 17.25 7.75 -7.53
C LYS A 145 16.38 9.01 -7.74
N ARG A 146 16.15 9.42 -9.00
CA ARG A 146 15.32 10.62 -9.29
C ARG A 146 13.85 10.38 -8.91
N THR A 147 13.35 9.19 -9.18
CA THR A 147 12.00 8.78 -8.80
C THR A 147 11.85 8.73 -7.28
N MET A 148 12.88 8.24 -6.55
CA MET A 148 12.87 8.25 -5.08
C MET A 148 12.90 9.66 -4.49
N VAL A 149 13.58 10.61 -5.10
CA VAL A 149 13.48 12.02 -4.68
C VAL A 149 12.04 12.54 -4.84
N ASN A 150 11.36 12.20 -5.93
CA ASN A 150 9.97 12.58 -6.14
C ASN A 150 9.02 11.86 -5.16
N PHE A 151 9.30 10.60 -4.83
CA PHE A 151 8.58 9.86 -3.78
C PHE A 151 8.68 10.60 -2.44
N MET A 152 9.88 10.98 -1.99
CA MET A 152 10.06 11.70 -0.72
C MET A 152 9.34 13.05 -0.71
N LYS A 153 9.38 13.80 -1.80
CA LYS A 153 8.60 15.05 -1.94
C LYS A 153 7.10 14.81 -1.87
N ALA A 154 6.61 13.71 -2.47
CA ALA A 154 5.21 13.35 -2.41
C ALA A 154 4.80 12.97 -0.99
N VAL A 155 5.61 12.19 -0.27
CA VAL A 155 5.40 11.84 1.15
C VAL A 155 5.24 13.11 1.99
N ASP A 156 6.19 14.04 1.87
CA ASP A 156 6.14 15.32 2.59
C ASP A 156 4.85 16.11 2.28
N THR A 157 4.52 16.24 0.98
CA THR A 157 3.30 16.93 0.54
C THR A 157 2.02 16.27 1.08
N ILE A 158 1.95 14.94 1.08
CA ILE A 158 0.80 14.17 1.58
C ILE A 158 0.63 14.41 3.07
N LEU A 159 1.71 14.29 3.84
CA LEU A 159 1.67 14.52 5.29
C LEU A 159 1.31 15.96 5.64
N GLN A 160 1.83 16.95 4.92
CA GLN A 160 1.49 18.36 5.11
C GLN A 160 0.01 18.67 4.81
N LYS A 161 -0.61 17.94 3.87
CA LYS A 161 -2.05 18.03 3.60
C LYS A 161 -2.92 17.40 4.70
N GLY A 162 -2.31 16.70 5.64
CA GLY A 162 -3.01 16.02 6.71
C GLY A 162 -3.45 14.60 6.36
N ASP A 163 -3.02 14.05 5.23
CA ASP A 163 -3.30 12.69 4.80
C ASP A 163 -2.41 11.66 5.51
N TYR A 164 -2.76 10.39 5.45
CA TYR A 164 -2.08 9.29 6.12
C TYR A 164 -1.32 8.42 5.14
N ILE A 165 -0.21 7.85 5.61
CA ILE A 165 0.62 6.93 4.83
C ILE A 165 0.83 5.65 5.62
N LEU A 166 0.43 4.52 5.05
CA LEU A 166 0.66 3.18 5.59
C LEU A 166 1.99 2.63 5.08
N ILE A 167 2.80 2.15 6.01
CA ILE A 167 4.10 1.52 5.74
C ILE A 167 4.17 0.19 6.51
N TYR A 168 4.73 -0.82 5.86
CA TYR A 168 5.09 -2.09 6.48
C TYR A 168 6.62 -2.14 6.65
N PRO A 169 7.15 -1.85 7.85
CA PRO A 169 8.59 -1.69 8.05
C PRO A 169 9.41 -2.99 7.90
N GLU A 170 8.74 -4.13 7.88
CA GLU A 170 9.35 -5.46 7.78
C GLU A 170 9.66 -5.89 6.33
N GLN A 171 9.33 -5.04 5.34
CA GLN A 171 9.53 -5.33 3.92
C GLN A 171 10.62 -4.46 3.29
#